data_1a5701d3201116006e0510fe9a113e2f
#
_entry.id   1a5701d3201116006e0510fe9a113e2f
#
_cell.length_a   1.000
_cell.length_b   1.000
_cell.length_c   1.000
_cell.angle_alpha   90.00
_cell.angle_beta   90.00
_cell.angle_gamma   90.00
#
_symmetry.space_group_name_H-M   'P 1'
#
loop_
_entity.id
_entity.type
_entity.pdbx_description
1 polymer ?
#
loop_
_entity_poly.entity_id
_entity_poly.type
_entity_poly.pdbx_seq_one_letter_code
_entity_poly.pdbx_strand_id
1 'polypeptide(L)'
;MYHVNAGDLPGNEVSRTFEGGRHGPCSVSFFLVHNQPGQGPRLHHHPYDETFVILEGHVRVTVGNDTLDGGPGDIVIGPAAVPHGFTNSGPGPARLVCIHAAPEMSPEWVD
;
A
#
# COMPACT_ATOMS: atom_id res chain seq x y z
N MET A 1 -22.21 2.88 -13.78
CA MET A 1 -20.96 3.42 -13.22
C MET A 1 -21.00 3.34 -11.71
N TYR A 2 -19.88 3.00 -11.10
CA TYR A 2 -19.71 3.02 -9.64
C TYR A 2 -18.77 4.17 -9.31
N HIS A 3 -19.05 4.87 -8.23
CA HIS A 3 -18.30 6.07 -7.87
C HIS A 3 -18.21 6.20 -6.35
N VAL A 4 -17.02 6.50 -5.86
CA VAL A 4 -16.78 6.82 -4.44
C VAL A 4 -15.68 7.88 -4.37
N ASN A 5 -15.80 8.77 -3.39
CA ASN A 5 -14.75 9.74 -3.11
C ASN A 5 -13.84 9.19 -2.03
N ALA A 6 -12.53 9.42 -2.17
CA ALA A 6 -11.54 8.95 -1.20
C ALA A 6 -11.85 9.41 0.23
N GLY A 7 -12.42 10.60 0.40
CA GLY A 7 -12.78 11.13 1.71
C GLY A 7 -13.86 10.32 2.43
N ASP A 8 -14.61 9.50 1.71
CA ASP A 8 -15.68 8.65 2.25
C ASP A 8 -15.23 7.21 2.50
N LEU A 9 -13.99 6.86 2.14
CA LEU A 9 -13.44 5.53 2.37
C LEU A 9 -13.12 5.29 3.85
N PRO A 10 -13.21 4.03 4.31
CA PRO A 10 -12.74 3.67 5.65
C PRO A 10 -11.27 4.02 5.86
N GLY A 11 -10.93 4.39 7.08
CA GLY A 11 -9.56 4.72 7.44
C GLY A 11 -9.44 6.10 8.09
N ASN A 12 -8.28 6.71 7.95
CA ASN A 12 -7.95 7.99 8.53
C ASN A 12 -7.04 8.80 7.60
N GLU A 13 -6.39 9.85 8.10
CA GLU A 13 -5.51 10.70 7.31
C GLU A 13 -4.24 9.97 6.84
N VAL A 14 -3.83 8.91 7.54
CA VAL A 14 -2.62 8.14 7.22
C VAL A 14 -2.89 7.12 6.12
N SER A 15 -4.07 6.49 6.13
CA SER A 15 -4.40 5.45 5.16
C SER A 15 -5.91 5.31 4.99
N ARG A 16 -6.35 5.29 3.75
CA ARG A 16 -7.73 5.02 3.36
C ARG A 16 -7.78 3.71 2.59
N THR A 17 -8.82 2.91 2.82
CA THR A 17 -8.95 1.58 2.26
C THR A 17 -10.09 1.50 1.24
N PHE A 18 -9.75 1.10 0.02
CA PHE A 18 -10.74 0.74 -1.01
C PHE A 18 -10.68 -0.78 -1.20
N GLU A 19 -11.80 -1.47 -0.88
CA GLU A 19 -11.96 -2.89 -1.21
C GLU A 19 -12.89 -3.03 -2.40
N GLY A 20 -12.37 -3.59 -3.50
CA GLY A 20 -13.09 -3.65 -4.77
C GLY A 20 -14.42 -4.39 -4.69
N GLY A 21 -14.48 -5.48 -3.91
CA GLY A 21 -15.70 -6.25 -3.72
C GLY A 21 -16.74 -5.57 -2.83
N ARG A 22 -16.33 -4.59 -2.04
CA ARG A 22 -17.23 -3.83 -1.15
C ARG A 22 -17.77 -2.57 -1.81
N HIS A 23 -16.93 -1.88 -2.60
CA HIS A 23 -17.28 -0.59 -3.18
C HIS A 23 -17.76 -0.69 -4.63
N GLY A 24 -17.86 -1.89 -5.16
CA GLY A 24 -18.35 -2.17 -6.51
C GLY A 24 -17.95 -3.57 -6.95
N PRO A 25 -18.27 -3.98 -8.19
CA PRO A 25 -17.74 -5.21 -8.76
C PRO A 25 -16.36 -4.94 -9.35
N CYS A 26 -15.35 -4.80 -8.51
CA CYS A 26 -13.98 -4.48 -8.89
C CYS A 26 -13.04 -5.56 -8.38
N SER A 27 -12.10 -6.01 -9.21
CA SER A 27 -11.21 -7.13 -8.89
C SER A 27 -9.94 -6.71 -8.16
N VAL A 28 -9.74 -5.40 -7.93
CA VAL A 28 -8.60 -4.90 -7.18
C VAL A 28 -9.05 -4.13 -5.95
N SER A 29 -8.16 -4.08 -4.96
CA SER A 29 -8.31 -3.26 -3.78
C SER A 29 -7.05 -2.42 -3.62
N PHE A 30 -7.10 -1.33 -2.88
CA PHE A 30 -5.90 -0.52 -2.67
C PHE A 30 -5.99 0.32 -1.40
N PHE A 31 -4.82 0.69 -0.90
CA PHE A 31 -4.69 1.72 0.13
C PHE A 31 -4.24 3.02 -0.53
N LEU A 32 -4.85 4.11 -0.14
CA LEU A 32 -4.36 5.46 -0.41
C LEU A 32 -3.60 5.90 0.85
N VAL A 33 -2.28 5.98 0.73
CA VAL A 33 -1.38 6.19 1.87
C VAL A 33 -0.85 7.61 1.88
N HIS A 34 -0.87 8.23 3.07
CA HIS A 34 -0.27 9.53 3.32
C HIS A 34 0.48 9.45 4.66
N ASN A 35 1.73 9.01 4.62
CA ASN A 35 2.53 8.76 5.80
C ASN A 35 3.39 9.95 6.17
N GLN A 36 3.56 10.15 7.48
CA GLN A 36 4.59 11.03 8.01
C GLN A 36 5.90 10.25 8.22
N PRO A 37 7.05 10.93 8.38
CA PRO A 37 8.32 10.25 8.62
C PRO A 37 8.21 9.21 9.74
N GLY A 38 8.76 8.03 9.52
CA GLY A 38 8.73 6.92 10.47
C GLY A 38 7.49 6.02 10.38
N GLN A 39 6.44 6.44 9.68
CA GLN A 39 5.23 5.63 9.51
C GLN A 39 5.33 4.68 8.33
N GLY A 40 4.58 3.59 8.42
CA GLY A 40 4.46 2.58 7.38
C GLY A 40 4.03 1.24 7.97
N PRO A 41 3.52 0.33 7.15
CA PRO A 41 3.12 -1.00 7.60
C PRO A 41 4.35 -1.86 7.91
N ARG A 42 4.30 -2.60 9.01
CA ARG A 42 5.30 -3.62 9.30
C ARG A 42 5.21 -4.77 8.29
N LEU A 43 6.17 -5.69 8.33
CA LEU A 43 6.21 -6.83 7.42
C LEU A 43 4.94 -7.67 7.53
N HIS A 44 4.38 -7.98 6.38
CA HIS A 44 3.20 -8.83 6.21
C HIS A 44 3.23 -9.46 4.83
N HIS A 45 2.40 -10.45 4.61
CA HIS A 45 2.21 -11.05 3.29
C HIS A 45 0.74 -11.39 3.08
N HIS A 46 0.41 -11.71 1.84
CA HIS A 46 -0.93 -12.14 1.45
C HIS A 46 -0.82 -13.02 0.19
N PRO A 47 -1.88 -13.79 -0.14
CA PRO A 47 -1.81 -14.75 -1.25
C PRO A 47 -1.96 -14.14 -2.64
N TYR A 48 -1.78 -12.84 -2.78
CA TYR A 48 -1.84 -12.11 -4.04
C TYR A 48 -0.74 -11.05 -4.09
N ASP A 49 -0.46 -10.55 -5.29
CA ASP A 49 0.58 -9.52 -5.49
C ASP A 49 0.13 -8.19 -4.93
N GLU A 50 1.09 -7.41 -4.46
CA GLU A 50 0.88 -6.00 -4.14
C GLU A 50 1.81 -5.14 -4.98
N THR A 51 1.26 -4.05 -5.54
CA THR A 51 2.04 -3.07 -6.31
C THR A 51 2.04 -1.75 -5.56
N PHE A 52 3.23 -1.28 -5.23
CA PHE A 52 3.43 0.01 -4.56
C PHE A 52 3.77 1.06 -5.60
N VAL A 53 2.94 2.11 -5.69
CA VAL A 53 3.22 3.26 -6.57
C VAL A 53 3.55 4.45 -5.68
N ILE A 54 4.80 4.91 -5.73
CA ILE A 54 5.26 6.04 -4.93
C ILE A 54 4.96 7.32 -5.71
N LEU A 55 4.12 8.18 -5.14
CA LEU A 55 3.70 9.42 -5.76
C LEU A 55 4.46 10.63 -5.24
N GLU A 56 4.81 10.63 -3.95
CA GLU A 56 5.46 11.75 -3.28
C GLU A 56 6.31 11.24 -2.13
N GLY A 57 7.43 11.92 -1.87
CA GLY A 57 8.30 11.61 -0.74
C GLY A 57 9.25 10.45 -1.02
N HIS A 58 9.84 9.93 0.05
CA HIS A 58 10.83 8.86 0.00
C HIS A 58 10.47 7.77 1.00
N VAL A 59 10.52 6.53 0.55
CA VAL A 59 10.20 5.38 1.39
C VAL A 59 11.26 4.30 1.25
N ARG A 60 11.50 3.60 2.34
CA ARG A 60 12.32 2.40 2.34
C ARG A 60 11.39 1.21 2.23
N VAL A 61 11.45 0.51 1.10
CA VAL A 61 10.59 -0.64 0.81
C VAL A 61 11.38 -1.91 1.01
N THR A 62 10.80 -2.87 1.73
CA THR A 62 11.37 -4.21 1.90
C THR A 62 10.46 -5.23 1.24
N VAL A 63 11.04 -6.08 0.39
CA VAL A 63 10.35 -7.21 -0.25
C VAL A 63 11.26 -8.42 -0.11
N GLY A 64 10.86 -9.40 0.69
CA GLY A 64 11.69 -10.54 1.01
C GLY A 64 12.98 -10.09 1.69
N ASN A 65 14.13 -10.43 1.10
CA ASN A 65 15.45 -10.04 1.59
C ASN A 65 15.98 -8.75 0.92
N ASP A 66 15.22 -8.16 0.01
CA ASP A 66 15.65 -6.99 -0.74
C ASP A 66 15.08 -5.71 -0.11
N THR A 67 15.85 -4.65 -0.19
CA THR A 67 15.46 -3.33 0.28
C THR A 67 15.75 -2.30 -0.79
N LEU A 68 14.81 -1.38 -0.99
CA LEU A 68 14.93 -0.28 -1.94
C LEU A 68 14.62 1.04 -1.25
N ASP A 69 15.46 2.04 -1.48
CA ASP A 69 15.13 3.42 -1.14
C ASP A 69 14.45 4.04 -2.38
N GLY A 70 13.13 4.17 -2.30
CA GLY A 70 12.30 4.61 -3.42
C GLY A 70 11.84 6.04 -3.29
N GLY A 71 11.60 6.67 -4.44
CA GLY A 71 11.10 8.04 -4.54
C GLY A 71 9.98 8.17 -5.56
N PRO A 72 9.53 9.41 -5.83
CA PRO A 72 8.40 9.65 -6.74
C PRO A 72 8.60 9.02 -8.11
N GLY A 73 7.59 8.29 -8.58
CA GLY A 73 7.59 7.60 -9.87
C GLY A 73 8.08 6.16 -9.79
N ASP A 74 8.63 5.72 -8.66
CA ASP A 74 9.04 4.32 -8.52
C ASP A 74 7.83 3.42 -8.31
N ILE A 75 7.89 2.24 -8.95
CA ILE A 75 6.88 1.21 -8.83
C ILE A 75 7.57 -0.06 -8.35
N VAL A 76 7.10 -0.61 -7.24
CA VAL A 76 7.68 -1.82 -6.63
C VAL A 76 6.60 -2.89 -6.54
N ILE A 77 6.97 -4.11 -6.91
CA ILE A 77 6.05 -5.26 -6.83
C ILE A 77 6.49 -6.17 -5.68
N GLY A 78 5.56 -6.43 -4.76
CA GLY A 78 5.69 -7.47 -3.76
C GLY A 78 4.94 -8.70 -4.25
N PRO A 79 5.65 -9.78 -4.69
CA PRO A 79 4.98 -10.98 -5.16
C PRO A 79 4.13 -11.65 -4.09
N ALA A 80 3.14 -12.43 -4.52
CA ALA A 80 2.27 -13.21 -3.64
C ALA A 80 3.10 -14.02 -2.62
N ALA A 81 2.66 -14.03 -1.37
CA ALA A 81 3.24 -14.77 -0.26
C ALA A 81 4.66 -14.34 0.17
N VAL A 82 5.26 -13.33 -0.47
CA VAL A 82 6.56 -12.79 -0.06
C VAL A 82 6.35 -11.67 0.95
N PRO A 83 6.96 -11.74 2.15
CA PRO A 83 6.83 -10.67 3.15
C PRO A 83 7.32 -9.34 2.62
N HIS A 84 6.56 -8.29 2.89
CA HIS A 84 6.88 -6.94 2.45
C HIS A 84 6.37 -5.89 3.45
N GLY A 85 6.91 -4.70 3.34
CA GLY A 85 6.53 -3.55 4.13
C GLY A 85 7.30 -2.33 3.66
N PHE A 86 6.97 -1.18 4.22
CA PHE A 86 7.73 0.04 3.93
C PHE A 86 7.68 1.01 5.10
N THR A 87 8.61 1.94 5.10
CA THR A 87 8.66 3.02 6.10
C THR A 87 8.99 4.32 5.38
N ASN A 88 8.26 5.38 5.71
CA ASN A 88 8.64 6.71 5.24
C ASN A 88 10.00 7.06 5.86
N SER A 89 11.01 7.21 5.01
CA SER A 89 12.38 7.50 5.43
C SER A 89 12.65 9.01 5.57
N GLY A 90 11.62 9.81 5.36
CA GLY A 90 11.69 11.26 5.54
C GLY A 90 12.47 11.99 4.47
N PRO A 91 12.66 13.33 4.67
CA PRO A 91 12.23 14.13 5.83
C PRO A 91 10.77 14.58 5.82
N GLY A 92 10.08 14.54 4.67
CA GLY A 92 8.72 15.02 4.53
C GLY A 92 7.69 13.92 4.43
N PRO A 93 6.43 14.27 4.10
CA PRO A 93 5.38 13.27 3.92
C PRO A 93 5.62 12.40 2.69
N ALA A 94 5.08 11.19 2.70
CA ALA A 94 5.09 10.28 1.57
C ALA A 94 3.67 9.90 1.18
N ARG A 95 3.41 9.82 -0.12
CA ARG A 95 2.14 9.39 -0.67
C ARG A 95 2.35 8.21 -1.59
N LEU A 96 1.57 7.15 -1.36
CA LEU A 96 1.61 5.92 -2.14
C LEU A 96 0.21 5.45 -2.46
N VAL A 97 0.10 4.72 -3.57
CA VAL A 97 -1.04 3.83 -3.82
C VAL A 97 -0.51 2.41 -3.73
N CYS A 98 -1.10 1.62 -2.82
CA CYS A 98 -0.71 0.23 -2.61
C CYS A 98 -1.82 -0.67 -3.14
N ILE A 99 -1.61 -1.28 -4.31
CA ILE A 99 -2.64 -2.00 -5.05
C ILE A 99 -2.53 -3.50 -4.77
N HIS A 100 -3.62 -4.07 -4.28
CA HIS A 100 -3.80 -5.49 -4.01
C HIS A 100 -4.59 -6.13 -5.14
N ALA A 101 -4.05 -7.20 -5.73
CA ALA A 101 -4.69 -7.92 -6.84
C ALA A 101 -5.79 -8.86 -6.35
N ALA A 102 -6.72 -8.32 -5.56
CA ALA A 102 -7.85 -9.06 -5.00
C ALA A 102 -9.00 -8.12 -4.66
N PRO A 103 -10.27 -8.61 -4.76
CA PRO A 103 -11.43 -7.80 -4.39
C PRO A 103 -11.58 -7.62 -2.88
N GLU A 104 -10.88 -8.44 -2.09
CA GLU A 104 -10.87 -8.37 -0.62
C GLU A 104 -9.43 -8.38 -0.12
N MET A 105 -9.18 -7.70 0.99
CA MET A 105 -7.86 -7.63 1.60
C MET A 105 -7.74 -8.62 2.76
N SER A 106 -6.65 -9.41 2.78
CA SER A 106 -6.41 -10.44 3.78
C SER A 106 -4.92 -10.51 4.16
N PRO A 107 -4.39 -9.52 4.87
CA PRO A 107 -2.98 -9.53 5.27
C PRO A 107 -2.69 -10.58 6.33
N GLU A 108 -1.50 -11.19 6.24
CA GLU A 108 -0.94 -12.06 7.26
C GLU A 108 0.35 -11.42 7.79
N TRP A 109 0.37 -11.08 9.07
CA TRP A 109 1.48 -10.36 9.67
C TRP A 109 2.64 -11.29 9.99
N VAL A 110 3.85 -10.79 9.75
CA VAL A 110 5.10 -11.46 10.09
C VAL A 110 5.66 -10.76 11.33
N ASP A 111 5.82 -11.51 12.41
CA ASP A 111 6.37 -10.98 13.67
C ASP A 111 7.76 -11.54 13.98
#